data_f0478e99080461c414ab5e87d479386a
#
_entry.id   f0478e99080461c414ab5e87d479386a
#
_cell.length_a   1.000
_cell.length_b   1.000
_cell.length_c   1.000
_cell.angle_alpha   90.00
_cell.angle_beta   90.00
_cell.angle_gamma   90.00
#
_symmetry.space_group_name_H-M   'P 1'
#
loop_
_entity.id
_entity.type
_entity.pdbx_description
1 polymer ?
#
loop_
_entity_poly.entity_id
_entity_poly.type
_entity_poly.pdbx_seq_one_letter_code
_entity_poly.pdbx_strand_id
1 'polypeptide(L)'
;QRQMCIRDRNKERERAILAKVTEKSGERERYAYHLFSTLFELARSRQAELISAPTKVAAQVRASLEAGTSVFPQTGLVACQGVEGANSQVACDRLLPRGNIVYVKTFQAVVSAVESGLCRFGVLPIENSSNGSVRAVYELLQDHNLSIVRSTRLCIRHELLTLPGVKMEDITEIYSHEQAIGQCSKFLNSLNGVRVIPCDNTAMAAKMVAEKGDRHAAAISSPPCAALYGLTCLNDSIQDSDNNYTRFICITKDPVIYAGANRINLIIAFDNRPGALYEILSKLAALD
;
A
#
# COMPACT_ATOMS: atom_id res chain seq x y z
N GLN A 1 -1.84 -49.03 -22.22
CA GLN A 1 -1.84 -48.11 -21.07
C GLN A 1 -0.39 -47.78 -20.72
N ARG A 2 0.22 -46.82 -21.41
CA ARG A 2 1.47 -46.18 -20.94
C ARG A 2 1.10 -45.01 -20.07
N GLN A 3 0.97 -45.22 -18.76
CA GLN A 3 1.19 -44.18 -17.78
C GLN A 3 2.61 -43.67 -17.98
N MET A 4 2.74 -42.59 -18.72
CA MET A 4 3.98 -41.83 -18.74
C MET A 4 4.16 -41.29 -17.31
N CYS A 5 5.02 -41.95 -16.53
CA CYS A 5 5.45 -41.42 -15.25
C CYS A 5 6.01 -40.01 -15.50
N ILE A 6 5.26 -39.00 -15.13
CA ILE A 6 5.74 -37.65 -15.05
C ILE A 6 6.72 -37.65 -13.89
N ARG A 7 8.00 -37.73 -14.24
CA ARG A 7 9.09 -37.94 -13.30
C ARG A 7 9.36 -36.63 -12.55
N ASP A 8 9.54 -36.78 -11.26
CA ASP A 8 10.14 -35.76 -10.43
C ASP A 8 11.41 -35.20 -11.07
N ARG A 9 11.72 -33.90 -10.75
CA ARG A 9 12.92 -33.23 -11.24
C ARG A 9 14.16 -34.13 -11.12
N ASN A 10 14.67 -34.62 -12.22
CA ASN A 10 15.93 -35.40 -12.24
C ASN A 10 17.10 -34.43 -12.38
N LYS A 11 17.58 -33.90 -11.27
CA LYS A 11 18.72 -32.97 -11.21
C LYS A 11 20.02 -33.54 -11.83
N GLU A 12 20.25 -34.85 -11.70
CA GLU A 12 21.43 -35.50 -12.25
C GLU A 12 21.39 -35.51 -13.77
N ARG A 13 20.26 -35.86 -14.36
CA ARG A 13 20.07 -35.84 -15.81
C ARG A 13 20.19 -34.44 -16.40
N GLU A 14 19.58 -33.43 -15.75
CA GLU A 14 19.73 -32.03 -16.17
C GLU A 14 21.20 -31.61 -16.17
N ARG A 15 21.95 -31.93 -15.09
CA ARG A 15 23.37 -31.63 -14.97
C ARG A 15 24.21 -32.35 -16.06
N ALA A 16 23.94 -33.62 -16.33
CA ALA A 16 24.63 -34.37 -17.35
C ALA A 16 24.40 -33.79 -18.76
N ILE A 17 23.16 -33.35 -19.05
CA ILE A 17 22.87 -32.71 -20.34
C ILE A 17 23.58 -31.35 -20.43
N LEU A 18 23.54 -30.52 -19.37
CA LEU A 18 24.22 -29.24 -19.34
C LEU A 18 25.74 -29.42 -19.54
N ALA A 19 26.38 -30.33 -18.83
CA ALA A 19 27.80 -30.62 -18.98
C ALA A 19 28.14 -31.00 -20.42
N LYS A 20 27.36 -31.90 -21.02
CA LYS A 20 27.59 -32.37 -22.40
C LYS A 20 27.40 -31.25 -23.43
N VAL A 21 26.44 -30.33 -23.20
CA VAL A 21 26.16 -29.24 -24.13
C VAL A 21 27.21 -28.13 -24.00
N THR A 22 27.65 -27.80 -22.79
CA THR A 22 28.72 -26.81 -22.56
C THR A 22 30.03 -27.29 -23.18
N GLU A 23 30.44 -28.57 -22.96
CA GLU A 23 31.62 -29.17 -23.55
C GLU A 23 31.61 -29.08 -25.09
N LYS A 24 30.47 -29.39 -25.72
CA LYS A 24 30.34 -29.35 -27.19
C LYS A 24 30.30 -27.92 -27.76
N SER A 25 30.00 -26.92 -26.97
CA SER A 25 29.81 -25.54 -27.43
C SER A 25 31.12 -24.72 -27.45
N GLY A 26 32.22 -25.22 -26.87
CA GLY A 26 33.51 -24.55 -26.86
C GLY A 26 33.41 -23.10 -26.35
N GLU A 27 33.87 -22.14 -27.14
CA GLU A 27 33.87 -20.73 -26.78
C GLU A 27 32.46 -20.17 -26.47
N ARG A 28 31.39 -20.85 -26.88
CA ARG A 28 29.99 -20.47 -26.65
C ARG A 28 29.34 -21.18 -25.45
N GLU A 29 30.13 -21.80 -24.59
CA GLU A 29 29.65 -22.60 -23.45
C GLU A 29 28.65 -21.86 -22.56
N ARG A 30 28.90 -20.58 -22.26
CA ARG A 30 28.00 -19.74 -21.42
C ARG A 30 26.62 -19.55 -22.05
N TYR A 31 26.58 -19.29 -23.35
CA TYR A 31 25.33 -19.12 -24.08
C TYR A 31 24.53 -20.43 -24.13
N ALA A 32 25.23 -21.53 -24.41
CA ALA A 32 24.63 -22.86 -24.44
C ALA A 32 24.06 -23.26 -23.06
N TYR A 33 24.83 -23.02 -21.99
CA TYR A 33 24.37 -23.24 -20.62
C TYR A 33 23.08 -22.45 -20.31
N HIS A 34 23.03 -21.15 -20.59
CA HIS A 34 21.85 -20.32 -20.35
C HIS A 34 20.65 -20.77 -21.19
N LEU A 35 20.86 -21.08 -22.47
CA LEU A 35 19.78 -21.53 -23.35
C LEU A 35 19.16 -22.83 -22.83
N PHE A 36 19.97 -23.84 -22.51
CA PHE A 36 19.46 -25.11 -22.03
C PHE A 36 18.89 -25.05 -20.63
N SER A 37 19.43 -24.21 -19.75
CA SER A 37 18.84 -23.94 -18.44
C SER A 37 17.43 -23.33 -18.57
N THR A 38 17.27 -22.35 -19.45
CA THR A 38 15.96 -21.74 -19.74
C THR A 38 14.99 -22.76 -20.35
N LEU A 39 15.44 -23.60 -21.28
CA LEU A 39 14.61 -24.67 -21.85
C LEU A 39 14.12 -25.65 -20.78
N PHE A 40 14.98 -26.02 -19.83
CA PHE A 40 14.56 -26.89 -18.72
C PHE A 40 13.56 -26.19 -17.80
N GLU A 41 13.72 -24.91 -17.54
CA GLU A 41 12.76 -24.14 -16.75
C GLU A 41 11.38 -24.07 -17.42
N LEU A 42 11.33 -23.73 -18.71
CA LEU A 42 10.10 -23.71 -19.50
C LEU A 42 9.42 -25.06 -19.54
N ALA A 43 10.20 -26.13 -19.78
CA ALA A 43 9.67 -27.50 -19.80
C ALA A 43 9.07 -27.90 -18.44
N ARG A 44 9.73 -27.55 -17.33
CA ARG A 44 9.22 -27.81 -15.97
C ARG A 44 7.96 -26.99 -15.68
N SER A 45 7.95 -25.71 -16.06
CA SER A 45 6.78 -24.84 -15.89
C SER A 45 5.57 -25.43 -16.60
N ARG A 46 5.75 -25.85 -17.87
CA ARG A 46 4.67 -26.46 -18.65
C ARG A 46 4.21 -27.81 -18.09
N GLN A 47 5.13 -28.63 -17.59
CA GLN A 47 4.77 -29.88 -16.91
C GLN A 47 4.00 -29.63 -15.62
N ALA A 48 4.41 -28.64 -14.81
CA ALA A 48 3.71 -28.27 -13.60
C ALA A 48 2.27 -27.81 -13.89
N GLU A 49 2.06 -27.01 -14.93
CA GLU A 49 0.70 -26.60 -15.36
C GLU A 49 -0.20 -27.80 -15.71
N LEU A 50 0.35 -28.82 -16.34
CA LEU A 50 -0.42 -29.99 -16.78
C LEU A 50 -0.76 -30.97 -15.64
N ILE A 51 0.00 -30.94 -14.54
CA ILE A 51 -0.07 -31.96 -13.48
C ILE A 51 -0.66 -31.38 -12.18
N SER A 52 -0.37 -30.12 -11.89
CA SER A 52 -0.75 -29.53 -10.62
C SER A 52 -2.25 -29.28 -10.56
N ALA A 53 -2.89 -29.77 -9.50
CA ALA A 53 -4.18 -29.27 -9.11
C ALA A 53 -4.05 -27.75 -8.87
N PRO A 54 -5.07 -26.95 -9.20
CA PRO A 54 -5.02 -25.50 -8.96
C PRO A 54 -4.75 -25.24 -7.48
N THR A 55 -3.80 -24.34 -7.22
CA THR A 55 -3.53 -23.92 -5.84
C THR A 55 -4.78 -23.30 -5.22
N LYS A 56 -4.90 -23.29 -3.90
CA LYS A 56 -6.01 -22.64 -3.18
C LYS A 56 -6.24 -21.20 -3.68
N VAL A 57 -5.15 -20.45 -3.88
CA VAL A 57 -5.21 -19.07 -4.40
C VAL A 57 -5.75 -19.05 -5.83
N ALA A 58 -5.26 -19.92 -6.72
CA ALA A 58 -5.75 -19.99 -8.10
C ALA A 58 -7.24 -20.38 -8.16
N ALA A 59 -7.69 -21.28 -7.29
CA ALA A 59 -9.10 -21.66 -7.19
C ALA A 59 -9.96 -20.47 -6.71
N GLN A 60 -9.50 -19.71 -5.71
CA GLN A 60 -10.18 -18.50 -5.23
C GLN A 60 -10.29 -17.42 -6.33
N VAL A 61 -9.20 -17.16 -7.06
CA VAL A 61 -9.21 -16.19 -8.17
C VAL A 61 -10.18 -16.62 -9.27
N ARG A 62 -10.17 -17.90 -9.67
CA ARG A 62 -11.12 -18.43 -10.66
C ARG A 62 -12.58 -18.29 -10.20
N ALA A 63 -12.88 -18.68 -8.96
CA ALA A 63 -14.22 -18.52 -8.39
C ALA A 63 -14.66 -17.05 -8.38
N SER A 64 -13.77 -16.11 -8.06
CA SER A 64 -14.06 -14.67 -8.09
C SER A 64 -14.29 -14.14 -9.51
N LEU A 65 -13.63 -14.70 -10.54
CA LEU A 65 -13.84 -14.36 -11.94
C LEU A 65 -15.17 -14.97 -12.46
N GLU A 66 -15.47 -16.21 -12.10
CA GLU A 66 -16.71 -16.91 -12.48
C GLU A 66 -17.96 -16.28 -11.84
N ALA A 67 -17.83 -15.74 -10.62
CA ALA A 67 -18.90 -14.97 -9.97
C ALA A 67 -19.26 -13.67 -10.71
N GLY A 68 -18.47 -13.30 -11.71
CA GLY A 68 -18.65 -12.10 -12.52
C GLY A 68 -18.10 -10.85 -11.88
N THR A 69 -17.76 -9.88 -12.72
CA THR A 69 -17.24 -8.58 -12.26
C THR A 69 -18.40 -7.61 -12.06
N SER A 70 -18.61 -7.18 -10.83
CA SER A 70 -19.53 -6.09 -10.49
C SER A 70 -18.82 -4.74 -10.50
N VAL A 71 -19.59 -3.66 -10.64
CA VAL A 71 -19.07 -2.30 -10.47
C VAL A 71 -18.68 -2.10 -9.00
N PHE A 72 -17.56 -1.44 -8.74
CA PHE A 72 -17.16 -1.12 -7.36
C PHE A 72 -18.24 -0.25 -6.69
N PRO A 73 -18.73 -0.64 -5.50
CA PRO A 73 -19.83 0.06 -4.85
C PRO A 73 -19.40 1.47 -4.42
N GLN A 74 -20.37 2.39 -4.45
CA GLN A 74 -20.18 3.75 -3.96
C GLN A 74 -20.59 3.92 -2.49
N THR A 75 -21.26 2.92 -1.94
CA THR A 75 -21.80 2.89 -0.58
C THR A 75 -21.26 1.70 0.20
N GLY A 76 -21.28 1.79 1.51
CA GLY A 76 -20.89 0.70 2.40
C GLY A 76 -20.26 1.22 3.68
N LEU A 77 -20.19 0.35 4.68
CA LEU A 77 -19.49 0.65 5.92
C LEU A 77 -17.99 0.44 5.69
N VAL A 78 -17.20 1.47 5.96
CA VAL A 78 -15.75 1.47 5.74
C VAL A 78 -15.01 1.90 7.01
N ALA A 79 -14.06 1.09 7.46
CA ALA A 79 -13.19 1.45 8.58
C ALA A 79 -11.94 2.18 8.07
N CYS A 80 -11.52 3.23 8.78
CA CYS A 80 -10.21 3.85 8.57
C CYS A 80 -9.58 4.30 9.89
N GLN A 81 -8.26 4.37 9.90
CA GLN A 81 -7.52 4.83 11.07
C GLN A 81 -7.51 6.36 11.11
N GLY A 82 -7.68 6.91 12.32
CA GLY A 82 -7.62 8.35 12.58
C GLY A 82 -8.94 8.93 13.07
N VAL A 83 -9.12 10.20 12.77
CA VAL A 83 -10.31 10.98 13.13
C VAL A 83 -10.85 11.70 11.88
N GLU A 84 -11.98 12.35 12.02
CA GLU A 84 -12.55 13.18 10.98
C GLU A 84 -11.53 14.26 10.54
N GLY A 85 -11.41 14.48 9.23
CA GLY A 85 -10.40 15.37 8.64
C GLY A 85 -9.06 14.72 8.30
N ALA A 86 -8.79 13.48 8.76
CA ALA A 86 -7.55 12.77 8.43
C ALA A 86 -7.47 12.40 6.94
N ASN A 87 -6.24 12.24 6.42
CA ASN A 87 -6.01 11.80 5.04
C ASN A 87 -6.66 10.44 4.73
N SER A 88 -6.81 9.58 5.75
CA SER A 88 -7.52 8.30 5.60
C SER A 88 -9.01 8.50 5.28
N GLN A 89 -9.66 9.52 5.86
CA GLN A 89 -11.03 9.89 5.47
C GLN A 89 -11.07 10.35 4.02
N VAL A 90 -10.18 11.26 3.61
CA VAL A 90 -10.13 11.74 2.21
C VAL A 90 -9.97 10.57 1.24
N ALA A 91 -9.20 9.55 1.62
CA ALA A 91 -9.07 8.32 0.84
C ALA A 91 -10.39 7.52 0.82
N CYS A 92 -11.10 7.41 1.94
CA CYS A 92 -12.42 6.76 2.02
C CYS A 92 -13.44 7.48 1.12
N ASP A 93 -13.54 8.79 1.20
CA ASP A 93 -14.47 9.62 0.43
C ASP A 93 -14.21 9.49 -1.08
N ARG A 94 -12.93 9.38 -1.48
CA ARG A 94 -12.56 9.17 -2.88
C ARG A 94 -12.86 7.76 -3.38
N LEU A 95 -12.71 6.75 -2.53
CA LEU A 95 -12.95 5.35 -2.87
C LEU A 95 -14.43 4.98 -2.81
N LEU A 96 -15.14 5.47 -1.79
CA LEU A 96 -16.56 5.24 -1.52
C LEU A 96 -17.26 6.58 -1.25
N PRO A 97 -17.63 7.34 -2.27
CA PRO A 97 -18.14 8.71 -2.11
C PRO A 97 -19.40 8.86 -1.26
N ARG A 98 -20.13 7.78 -1.03
CA ARG A 98 -21.32 7.69 -0.19
C ARG A 98 -21.19 6.60 0.88
N GLY A 99 -19.96 6.31 1.29
CA GLY A 99 -19.66 5.35 2.35
C GLY A 99 -19.90 5.94 3.73
N ASN A 100 -20.30 5.09 4.68
CA ASN A 100 -20.36 5.46 6.09
C ASN A 100 -19.03 5.07 6.75
N ILE A 101 -18.30 6.05 7.29
CA ILE A 101 -16.97 5.87 7.83
C ILE A 101 -17.02 5.54 9.32
N VAL A 102 -16.29 4.49 9.70
CA VAL A 102 -16.03 4.11 11.09
C VAL A 102 -14.57 4.44 11.40
N TYR A 103 -14.34 5.41 12.26
CA TYR A 103 -13.00 5.80 12.68
C TYR A 103 -12.50 4.91 13.80
N VAL A 104 -11.29 4.39 13.64
CA VAL A 104 -10.62 3.54 14.64
C VAL A 104 -9.21 4.05 14.93
N LYS A 105 -8.65 3.68 16.08
CA LYS A 105 -7.37 4.24 16.55
C LYS A 105 -6.16 3.66 15.84
N THR A 106 -6.20 2.40 15.41
CA THR A 106 -5.02 1.68 14.89
C THR A 106 -5.31 0.99 13.56
N PHE A 107 -4.28 0.68 12.79
CA PHE A 107 -4.40 -0.12 11.55
C PHE A 107 -4.91 -1.54 11.86
N GLN A 108 -4.48 -2.14 12.98
CA GLN A 108 -5.00 -3.43 13.43
C GLN A 108 -6.51 -3.39 13.67
N ALA A 109 -7.04 -2.30 14.24
CA ALA A 109 -8.48 -2.16 14.44
C ALA A 109 -9.27 -2.05 13.12
N VAL A 110 -8.67 -1.46 12.06
CA VAL A 110 -9.26 -1.47 10.70
C VAL A 110 -9.37 -2.91 10.20
N VAL A 111 -8.29 -3.68 10.30
CA VAL A 111 -8.26 -5.09 9.89
C VAL A 111 -9.30 -5.91 10.67
N SER A 112 -9.34 -5.77 12.00
CA SER A 112 -10.31 -6.48 12.85
C SER A 112 -11.77 -6.12 12.52
N ALA A 113 -12.05 -4.86 12.17
CA ALA A 113 -13.40 -4.44 11.77
C ALA A 113 -13.84 -5.10 10.43
N VAL A 114 -12.90 -5.33 9.51
CA VAL A 114 -13.18 -6.02 8.26
C VAL A 114 -13.31 -7.52 8.46
N GLU A 115 -12.41 -8.15 9.20
CA GLU A 115 -12.45 -9.60 9.46
C GLU A 115 -13.68 -10.04 10.24
N SER A 116 -14.09 -9.25 11.23
CA SER A 116 -15.32 -9.51 12.01
C SER A 116 -16.59 -9.28 11.20
N GLY A 117 -16.50 -8.63 10.02
CA GLY A 117 -17.66 -8.26 9.21
C GLY A 117 -18.41 -7.04 9.72
N LEU A 118 -17.88 -6.31 10.71
CA LEU A 118 -18.44 -5.03 11.16
C LEU A 118 -18.41 -4.00 10.02
N CYS A 119 -17.28 -3.93 9.30
CA CYS A 119 -17.15 -3.11 8.12
C CYS A 119 -16.93 -3.99 6.88
N ARG A 120 -17.61 -3.66 5.79
CA ARG A 120 -17.40 -4.33 4.51
C ARG A 120 -16.02 -4.01 3.93
N PHE A 121 -15.55 -2.79 4.16
CA PHE A 121 -14.31 -2.26 3.62
C PHE A 121 -13.41 -1.71 4.73
N GLY A 122 -12.10 -1.77 4.50
CA GLY A 122 -11.11 -1.06 5.30
C GLY A 122 -10.19 -0.25 4.40
N VAL A 123 -9.79 0.94 4.82
CA VAL A 123 -8.86 1.78 4.08
C VAL A 123 -7.60 1.99 4.90
N LEU A 124 -6.46 1.62 4.30
CA LEU A 124 -5.14 1.65 4.93
C LEU A 124 -4.12 2.34 4.02
N PRO A 125 -3.21 3.18 4.57
CA PRO A 125 -2.06 3.69 3.83
C PRO A 125 -1.04 2.57 3.63
N ILE A 126 -0.54 2.37 2.42
CA ILE A 126 0.46 1.32 2.14
C ILE A 126 1.83 1.87 1.82
N GLU A 127 1.89 3.07 1.22
CA GLU A 127 3.11 3.66 0.71
C GLU A 127 3.00 5.19 0.73
N ASN A 128 4.11 5.86 1.07
CA ASN A 128 4.25 7.30 0.95
C ASN A 128 5.52 7.62 0.15
N SER A 129 5.45 8.54 -0.81
CA SER A 129 6.57 8.85 -1.70
C SER A 129 7.81 9.43 -0.97
N SER A 130 7.62 10.05 0.19
CA SER A 130 8.69 10.63 0.99
C SER A 130 9.25 9.65 2.03
N ASN A 131 8.41 8.79 2.60
CA ASN A 131 8.76 7.91 3.72
C ASN A 131 8.80 6.42 3.36
N GLY A 132 8.46 6.07 2.11
CA GLY A 132 8.45 4.70 1.64
C GLY A 132 7.25 3.89 2.14
N SER A 133 7.47 2.60 2.31
CA SER A 133 6.43 1.63 2.67
C SER A 133 5.98 1.77 4.12
N VAL A 134 4.67 1.66 4.37
CA VAL A 134 4.10 1.62 5.71
C VAL A 134 4.22 0.19 6.25
N ARG A 135 5.35 -0.11 6.88
CA ARG A 135 5.75 -1.45 7.31
C ARG A 135 4.67 -2.15 8.13
N ALA A 136 4.05 -1.47 9.08
CA ALA A 136 3.00 -2.04 9.93
C ALA A 136 1.80 -2.54 9.11
N VAL A 137 1.45 -1.90 7.99
CA VAL A 137 0.36 -2.34 7.10
C VAL A 137 0.77 -3.56 6.29
N TYR A 138 2.04 -3.63 5.84
CA TYR A 138 2.54 -4.83 5.16
C TYR A 138 2.55 -6.06 6.08
N GLU A 139 2.97 -5.90 7.34
CA GLU A 139 2.94 -6.96 8.35
C GLU A 139 1.50 -7.46 8.56
N LEU A 140 0.52 -6.54 8.69
CA LEU A 140 -0.89 -6.90 8.81
C LEU A 140 -1.43 -7.66 7.58
N LEU A 141 -1.07 -7.22 6.36
CA LEU A 141 -1.49 -7.92 5.14
C LEU A 141 -0.86 -9.32 5.00
N GLN A 142 0.29 -9.54 5.62
CA GLN A 142 0.98 -10.81 5.63
C GLN A 142 0.36 -11.80 6.62
N ASP A 143 -0.06 -11.29 7.78
CA ASP A 143 -0.58 -12.10 8.89
C ASP A 143 -2.09 -12.38 8.76
N HIS A 144 -2.81 -11.58 7.97
CA HIS A 144 -4.26 -11.65 7.82
C HIS A 144 -4.68 -11.98 6.37
N ASN A 145 -5.71 -12.83 6.23
CA ASN A 145 -6.22 -13.24 4.93
C ASN A 145 -7.20 -12.19 4.36
N LEU A 146 -6.67 -11.10 3.87
CA LEU A 146 -7.43 -9.96 3.33
C LEU A 146 -7.16 -9.78 1.83
N SER A 147 -8.13 -9.26 1.12
CA SER A 147 -8.03 -8.97 -0.31
C SER A 147 -7.99 -7.47 -0.57
N ILE A 148 -7.01 -7.02 -1.37
CA ILE A 148 -6.95 -5.64 -1.84
C ILE A 148 -7.83 -5.53 -3.08
N VAL A 149 -8.89 -4.73 -3.01
CA VAL A 149 -9.90 -4.62 -4.08
C VAL A 149 -9.83 -3.31 -4.87
N ARG A 150 -9.21 -2.29 -4.29
CA ARG A 150 -9.01 -0.99 -4.95
C ARG A 150 -7.88 -0.22 -4.30
N SER A 151 -7.34 0.77 -4.99
CA SER A 151 -6.39 1.72 -4.42
C SER A 151 -6.63 3.13 -4.94
N THR A 152 -6.23 4.12 -4.16
CA THR A 152 -6.20 5.52 -4.55
C THR A 152 -4.89 6.16 -4.14
N ARG A 153 -4.52 7.23 -4.80
CA ARG A 153 -3.32 8.01 -4.50
C ARG A 153 -3.73 9.44 -4.17
N LEU A 154 -3.32 9.91 -3.00
CA LEU A 154 -3.59 11.25 -2.53
C LEU A 154 -2.30 12.08 -2.54
N CYS A 155 -2.37 13.29 -3.08
CA CYS A 155 -1.37 14.32 -2.83
C CYS A 155 -1.57 14.84 -1.41
N ILE A 156 -0.53 14.74 -0.58
CA ILE A 156 -0.56 15.21 0.80
C ILE A 156 -0.07 16.66 0.82
N ARG A 157 -0.93 17.55 1.27
CA ARG A 157 -0.62 18.97 1.44
C ARG A 157 -0.74 19.34 2.91
N HIS A 158 0.09 20.24 3.32
CA HIS A 158 0.12 20.76 4.68
C HIS A 158 -0.12 22.27 4.68
N GLU A 159 -1.05 22.69 5.52
CA GLU A 159 -1.38 24.08 5.75
C GLU A 159 -1.15 24.42 7.23
N LEU A 160 -0.80 25.67 7.50
CA LEU A 160 -0.79 26.22 8.86
C LEU A 160 -2.19 26.77 9.16
N LEU A 161 -2.89 26.10 10.06
CA LEU A 161 -4.27 26.41 10.45
C LEU A 161 -4.30 27.08 11.83
N THR A 162 -5.10 28.16 11.97
CA THR A 162 -5.27 28.91 13.20
C THR A 162 -6.75 29.28 13.42
N LEU A 163 -7.03 29.83 14.59
CA LEU A 163 -8.32 30.50 14.83
C LEU A 163 -8.48 31.74 13.92
N PRO A 164 -9.70 32.06 13.51
CA PRO A 164 -9.95 33.23 12.68
C PRO A 164 -9.40 34.54 13.27
N GLY A 165 -8.74 35.34 12.41
CA GLY A 165 -8.19 36.64 12.78
C GLY A 165 -6.88 36.60 13.59
N VAL A 166 -6.24 35.43 13.70
CA VAL A 166 -4.88 35.31 14.27
C VAL A 166 -3.87 35.60 13.17
N LYS A 167 -2.78 36.26 13.51
CA LYS A 167 -1.68 36.57 12.60
C LYS A 167 -0.47 35.70 12.91
N MET A 168 0.48 35.65 11.97
CA MET A 168 1.70 34.85 12.12
C MET A 168 2.55 35.27 13.31
N GLU A 169 2.59 36.58 13.62
CA GLU A 169 3.30 37.17 14.74
C GLU A 169 2.74 36.79 16.12
N ASP A 170 1.49 36.33 16.17
CA ASP A 170 0.81 35.92 17.41
C ASP A 170 1.17 34.46 17.78
N ILE A 171 1.71 33.67 16.84
CA ILE A 171 1.89 32.22 17.01
C ILE A 171 3.16 31.92 17.82
N THR A 172 2.99 31.22 18.93
CA THR A 172 4.10 30.73 19.78
C THR A 172 4.17 29.20 19.85
N GLU A 173 3.11 28.50 19.49
CA GLU A 173 3.04 27.05 19.50
C GLU A 173 2.45 26.51 18.20
N ILE A 174 3.10 25.47 17.63
CA ILE A 174 2.61 24.75 16.46
C ILE A 174 2.48 23.26 16.80
N TYR A 175 1.29 22.71 16.58
CA TYR A 175 0.97 21.30 16.83
C TYR A 175 0.89 20.53 15.52
N SER A 176 1.48 19.36 15.45
CA SER A 176 1.31 18.43 14.32
C SER A 176 1.86 17.02 14.62
N HIS A 177 1.66 16.10 13.70
CA HIS A 177 2.31 14.79 13.73
C HIS A 177 3.78 14.91 13.33
N GLU A 178 4.67 14.14 13.97
CA GLU A 178 6.11 14.16 13.71
C GLU A 178 6.50 14.10 12.24
N GLN A 179 5.81 13.26 11.47
CA GLN A 179 6.03 13.14 10.05
C GLN A 179 5.73 14.44 9.27
N ALA A 180 4.63 15.12 9.59
CA ALA A 180 4.29 16.39 8.96
C ALA A 180 5.24 17.52 9.39
N ILE A 181 5.69 17.51 10.65
CA ILE A 181 6.72 18.41 11.16
C ILE A 181 8.00 18.26 10.32
N GLY A 182 8.47 17.02 10.12
CA GLY A 182 9.64 16.74 9.29
C GLY A 182 9.47 17.16 7.83
N GLN A 183 8.25 17.05 7.28
CA GLN A 183 7.93 17.45 5.90
C GLN A 183 7.76 18.96 5.71
N CYS A 184 7.69 19.75 6.78
CA CYS A 184 7.59 21.20 6.78
C CYS A 184 8.80 21.87 7.42
N SER A 185 9.95 21.20 7.42
CA SER A 185 11.14 21.62 8.16
C SER A 185 11.68 22.98 7.72
N LYS A 186 11.68 23.28 6.43
CA LYS A 186 12.14 24.59 5.90
C LYS A 186 11.27 25.72 6.40
N PHE A 187 9.94 25.53 6.36
CA PHE A 187 9.00 26.50 6.88
C PHE A 187 9.19 26.72 8.37
N LEU A 188 9.23 25.66 9.17
CA LEU A 188 9.40 25.71 10.61
C LEU A 188 10.73 26.37 11.03
N ASN A 189 11.82 26.08 10.32
CA ASN A 189 13.13 26.68 10.57
C ASN A 189 13.19 28.19 10.22
N SER A 190 12.26 28.70 9.42
CA SER A 190 12.16 30.12 9.13
C SER A 190 11.48 30.92 10.24
N LEU A 191 10.83 30.24 11.19
CA LEU A 191 10.10 30.86 12.29
C LEU A 191 11.01 31.02 13.52
N ASN A 192 10.95 32.20 14.15
CA ASN A 192 11.71 32.48 15.36
C ASN A 192 10.80 32.39 16.60
N GLY A 193 11.27 31.71 17.63
CA GLY A 193 10.60 31.70 18.95
C GLY A 193 9.32 30.83 19.00
N VAL A 194 9.06 30.00 18.00
CA VAL A 194 7.90 29.12 17.95
C VAL A 194 8.27 27.73 18.45
N ARG A 195 7.49 27.19 19.37
CA ARG A 195 7.63 25.83 19.90
C ARG A 195 6.80 24.85 19.09
N VAL A 196 7.43 23.80 18.58
CA VAL A 196 6.73 22.73 17.82
C VAL A 196 6.44 21.54 18.75
N ILE A 197 5.17 21.13 18.79
CA ILE A 197 4.67 20.11 19.71
C ILE A 197 4.09 18.94 18.91
N PRO A 198 4.65 17.71 19.04
CA PRO A 198 4.15 16.54 18.34
C PRO A 198 2.79 16.07 18.89
N CYS A 199 1.95 15.58 17.97
CA CYS A 199 0.61 14.99 18.24
C CYS A 199 0.47 13.67 17.48
N ASP A 200 -0.55 12.87 17.86
CA ASP A 200 -0.80 11.54 17.27
C ASP A 200 -1.11 11.59 15.77
N ASN A 201 -1.78 12.64 15.29
CA ASN A 201 -2.01 12.89 13.86
C ASN A 201 -2.33 14.35 13.58
N THR A 202 -2.24 14.75 12.31
CA THR A 202 -2.42 16.13 11.87
C THR A 202 -3.85 16.66 12.08
N ALA A 203 -4.88 15.83 11.86
CA ALA A 203 -6.27 16.25 12.07
C ALA A 203 -6.59 16.43 13.57
N MET A 204 -6.00 15.60 14.45
CA MET A 204 -6.10 15.78 15.89
C MET A 204 -5.46 17.11 16.33
N ALA A 205 -4.32 17.49 15.75
CA ALA A 205 -3.68 18.76 16.01
C ALA A 205 -4.61 19.94 15.67
N ALA A 206 -5.27 19.91 14.50
CA ALA A 206 -6.25 20.94 14.12
C ALA A 206 -7.44 20.99 15.09
N LYS A 207 -7.98 19.81 15.45
CA LYS A 207 -9.06 19.71 16.43
C LYS A 207 -8.68 20.31 17.78
N MET A 208 -7.48 19.99 18.28
CA MET A 208 -6.97 20.55 19.55
C MET A 208 -6.85 22.06 19.52
N VAL A 209 -6.35 22.66 18.43
CA VAL A 209 -6.26 24.12 18.30
C VAL A 209 -7.65 24.76 18.33
N ALA A 210 -8.62 24.18 17.63
CA ALA A 210 -9.99 24.65 17.63
C ALA A 210 -10.65 24.58 19.02
N GLU A 211 -10.51 23.44 19.72
CA GLU A 211 -11.11 23.22 21.05
C GLU A 211 -10.45 24.04 22.15
N LYS A 212 -9.12 24.24 22.11
CA LYS A 212 -8.39 25.08 23.05
C LYS A 212 -8.79 26.53 22.99
N GLY A 213 -9.16 27.04 21.81
CA GLY A 213 -9.46 28.44 21.60
C GLY A 213 -8.28 29.40 21.84
N ASP A 214 -7.06 28.88 21.85
CA ASP A 214 -5.83 29.65 22.11
C ASP A 214 -5.35 30.36 20.83
N ARG A 215 -5.32 31.68 20.87
CA ARG A 215 -4.90 32.54 19.75
C ARG A 215 -3.39 32.50 19.47
N HIS A 216 -2.60 31.88 20.35
CA HIS A 216 -1.17 31.70 20.18
C HIS A 216 -0.80 30.34 19.63
N ALA A 217 -1.80 29.49 19.33
CA ALA A 217 -1.62 28.14 18.84
C ALA A 217 -2.00 28.01 17.35
N ALA A 218 -1.22 27.23 16.63
CA ALA A 218 -1.50 26.82 15.25
C ALA A 218 -1.35 25.31 15.08
N ALA A 219 -1.94 24.76 14.02
CA ALA A 219 -1.76 23.36 13.64
C ALA A 219 -1.25 23.25 12.22
N ILE A 220 -0.28 22.35 11.97
CA ILE A 220 0.00 21.89 10.63
C ILE A 220 -0.92 20.72 10.34
N SER A 221 -1.81 20.89 9.37
CA SER A 221 -2.84 19.90 9.05
C SER A 221 -3.21 19.91 7.57
N SER A 222 -4.13 19.02 7.19
CA SER A 222 -4.65 18.94 5.83
C SER A 222 -5.67 20.06 5.56
N PRO A 223 -5.82 20.53 4.30
CA PRO A 223 -6.77 21.59 3.93
C PRO A 223 -8.22 21.37 4.42
N PRO A 224 -8.80 20.15 4.35
CA PRO A 224 -10.16 19.90 4.81
C PRO A 224 -10.40 20.22 6.29
N CYS A 225 -9.36 20.18 7.13
CA CYS A 225 -9.45 20.45 8.56
C CYS A 225 -9.80 21.92 8.86
N ALA A 226 -9.47 22.85 7.96
CA ALA A 226 -9.83 24.25 8.12
C ALA A 226 -11.36 24.43 8.21
N ALA A 227 -12.09 23.96 7.21
CA ALA A 227 -13.55 24.04 7.18
C ALA A 227 -14.21 23.19 8.28
N LEU A 228 -13.66 21.98 8.52
CA LEU A 228 -14.21 21.04 9.47
C LEU A 228 -14.22 21.57 10.92
N TYR A 229 -13.13 22.23 11.32
CA TYR A 229 -12.94 22.70 12.70
C TYR A 229 -13.11 24.22 12.85
N GLY A 230 -13.58 24.92 11.81
CA GLY A 230 -13.77 26.39 11.86
C GLY A 230 -12.46 27.16 11.98
N LEU A 231 -11.38 26.62 11.46
CA LEU A 231 -10.07 27.25 11.42
C LEU A 231 -9.85 28.00 10.10
N THR A 232 -8.88 28.90 10.10
CA THR A 232 -8.44 29.66 8.93
C THR A 232 -7.05 29.22 8.52
N CYS A 233 -6.84 29.05 7.22
CA CYS A 233 -5.50 28.83 6.67
C CYS A 233 -4.71 30.14 6.75
N LEU A 234 -3.63 30.13 7.50
CA LEU A 234 -2.69 31.26 7.63
C LEU A 234 -1.60 31.20 6.56
N ASN A 235 -1.10 30.01 6.28
CA ASN A 235 -0.13 29.73 5.21
C ASN A 235 -0.49 28.39 4.55
N ASP A 236 -0.61 28.41 3.24
CA ASP A 236 -0.83 27.21 2.43
C ASP A 236 0.46 26.59 1.95
N SER A 237 0.38 25.32 1.58
CA SER A 237 1.48 24.60 0.87
C SER A 237 2.85 24.74 1.55
N ILE A 238 2.89 24.60 2.88
CA ILE A 238 4.10 24.79 3.69
C ILE A 238 5.05 23.59 3.69
N GLN A 239 4.72 22.52 2.98
CA GLN A 239 5.58 21.33 2.85
C GLN A 239 6.84 21.61 2.03
N ASP A 240 7.93 20.93 2.37
CA ASP A 240 9.24 21.09 1.73
C ASP A 240 9.28 20.58 0.27
N SER A 241 8.33 19.73 -0.12
CA SER A 241 8.23 19.12 -1.44
C SER A 241 6.78 18.94 -1.87
N ASP A 242 6.47 19.33 -3.10
CA ASP A 242 5.13 19.13 -3.71
C ASP A 242 4.90 17.70 -4.21
N ASN A 243 5.93 16.86 -4.22
CA ASN A 243 5.84 15.47 -4.65
C ASN A 243 5.59 14.51 -3.47
N ASN A 244 4.69 14.89 -2.56
CA ASN A 244 4.31 14.08 -1.41
C ASN A 244 2.97 13.38 -1.68
N TYR A 245 3.03 12.08 -1.97
CA TYR A 245 1.85 11.27 -2.24
C TYR A 245 1.78 10.08 -1.30
N THR A 246 0.59 9.82 -0.79
CA THR A 246 0.29 8.59 -0.07
C THR A 246 -0.65 7.72 -0.90
N ARG A 247 -0.27 6.46 -1.09
CA ARG A 247 -1.11 5.44 -1.69
C ARG A 247 -1.90 4.74 -0.60
N PHE A 248 -3.22 4.74 -0.75
CA PHE A 248 -4.15 4.02 0.10
C PHE A 248 -4.72 2.81 -0.63
N ILE A 249 -4.93 1.73 0.10
CA ILE A 249 -5.57 0.51 -0.37
C ILE A 249 -6.92 0.33 0.31
N CYS A 250 -7.88 -0.21 -0.44
CA CYS A 250 -9.16 -0.67 0.07
C CYS A 250 -9.10 -2.19 0.22
N ILE A 251 -9.34 -2.69 1.41
CA ILE A 251 -9.31 -4.10 1.74
C ILE A 251 -10.71 -4.64 2.03
N THR A 252 -10.91 -5.92 1.75
CA THR A 252 -12.10 -6.70 2.07
C THR A 252 -11.70 -8.06 2.66
N LYS A 253 -12.62 -8.71 3.36
CA LYS A 253 -12.43 -10.06 3.88
C LYS A 253 -12.35 -11.09 2.75
N ASP A 254 -13.32 -11.05 1.83
CA ASP A 254 -13.41 -12.01 0.75
C ASP A 254 -12.76 -11.47 -0.54
N PRO A 255 -12.15 -12.34 -1.35
CA PRO A 255 -11.60 -11.95 -2.62
C PRO A 255 -12.73 -11.61 -3.60
N VAL A 256 -12.78 -10.35 -4.03
CA VAL A 256 -13.73 -9.85 -5.03
C VAL A 256 -12.96 -9.14 -6.13
N ILE A 257 -13.26 -9.48 -7.38
CA ILE A 257 -12.70 -8.79 -8.55
C ILE A 257 -13.76 -7.86 -9.11
N TYR A 258 -13.52 -6.56 -9.01
CA TYR A 258 -14.41 -5.54 -9.56
C TYR A 258 -14.07 -5.20 -11.01
N ALA A 259 -15.08 -4.74 -11.76
CA ALA A 259 -14.89 -4.28 -13.13
C ALA A 259 -13.81 -3.19 -13.24
N GLY A 260 -12.93 -3.32 -14.23
CA GLY A 260 -11.79 -2.42 -14.42
C GLY A 260 -10.56 -2.73 -13.58
N ALA A 261 -10.54 -3.86 -12.86
CA ALA A 261 -9.34 -4.32 -12.15
C ALA A 261 -8.23 -4.62 -13.18
N ASN A 262 -7.09 -3.92 -13.04
CA ASN A 262 -5.95 -4.00 -13.96
C ASN A 262 -4.60 -4.10 -13.23
N ARG A 263 -4.60 -4.35 -11.93
CA ARG A 263 -3.39 -4.48 -11.10
C ARG A 263 -3.54 -5.60 -10.09
N ILE A 264 -2.42 -6.23 -9.78
CA ILE A 264 -2.30 -7.27 -8.76
C ILE A 264 -1.27 -6.80 -7.74
N ASN A 265 -1.56 -7.03 -6.46
CA ASN A 265 -0.57 -6.90 -5.39
C ASN A 265 -0.16 -8.32 -4.99
N LEU A 266 1.12 -8.62 -5.09
CA LEU A 266 1.69 -9.91 -4.73
C LEU A 266 2.63 -9.76 -3.53
N ILE A 267 2.44 -10.57 -2.52
CA ILE A 267 3.40 -10.77 -1.43
C ILE A 267 4.03 -12.14 -1.68
N ILE A 268 5.34 -12.14 -1.95
CA ILE A 268 6.06 -13.36 -2.30
C ILE A 268 7.14 -13.60 -1.25
N ALA A 269 7.10 -14.77 -0.62
CA ALA A 269 8.17 -15.25 0.24
C ALA A 269 9.08 -16.21 -0.54
N PHE A 270 10.38 -16.05 -0.40
CA PHE A 270 11.39 -16.91 -1.03
C PHE A 270 12.62 -17.05 -0.13
N ASP A 271 13.38 -18.11 -0.34
CA ASP A 271 14.60 -18.35 0.43
C ASP A 271 15.65 -17.28 0.14
N ASN A 272 16.35 -16.82 1.20
CA ASN A 272 17.43 -15.85 1.05
C ASN A 272 18.69 -16.52 0.49
N ARG A 273 18.74 -16.71 -0.84
CA ARG A 273 19.86 -17.26 -1.59
C ARG A 273 20.15 -16.46 -2.85
N PRO A 274 21.39 -16.43 -3.33
CA PRO A 274 21.73 -15.78 -4.59
C PRO A 274 20.86 -16.29 -5.74
N GLY A 275 20.29 -15.35 -6.52
CA GLY A 275 19.46 -15.65 -7.69
C GLY A 275 17.98 -15.90 -7.42
N ALA A 276 17.52 -16.05 -6.16
CA ALA A 276 16.12 -16.36 -5.85
C ALA A 276 15.14 -15.30 -6.38
N LEU A 277 15.46 -14.03 -6.22
CA LEU A 277 14.64 -12.92 -6.77
C LEU A 277 14.62 -12.95 -8.30
N TYR A 278 15.77 -13.20 -8.94
CA TYR A 278 15.85 -13.32 -10.40
C TYR A 278 14.96 -14.44 -10.94
N GLU A 279 14.94 -15.61 -10.29
CA GLU A 279 14.10 -16.75 -10.68
C GLU A 279 12.59 -16.39 -10.69
N ILE A 280 12.15 -15.53 -9.77
CA ILE A 280 10.76 -15.07 -9.72
C ILE A 280 10.50 -14.03 -10.79
N LEU A 281 11.34 -13.00 -10.87
CA LEU A 281 11.17 -11.91 -11.83
C LEU A 281 11.26 -12.38 -13.28
N SER A 282 12.15 -13.34 -13.59
CA SER A 282 12.26 -13.91 -14.93
C SER A 282 10.98 -14.65 -15.36
N LYS A 283 10.30 -15.33 -14.44
CA LYS A 283 9.01 -15.98 -14.72
C LYS A 283 7.91 -14.96 -14.97
N LEU A 284 7.85 -13.90 -14.17
CA LEU A 284 6.88 -12.83 -14.37
C LEU A 284 7.10 -12.12 -15.71
N ALA A 285 8.35 -11.84 -16.06
CA ALA A 285 8.71 -11.20 -17.32
C ALA A 285 8.42 -12.09 -18.56
N ALA A 286 8.39 -13.39 -18.41
CA ALA A 286 8.07 -14.33 -19.49
C ALA A 286 6.55 -14.51 -19.72
N LEU A 287 5.71 -13.97 -18.83
CA LEU A 287 4.24 -14.06 -18.89
C LEU A 287 3.59 -12.76 -19.42
N ASP A 288 4.39 -11.73 -19.72
CA ASP A 288 3.92 -10.43 -20.21
C ASP A 288 3.60 -10.44 -21.71
#